data_3dd114f04993af80f933258f5dbb69be
#
_entry.id   3dd114f04993af80f933258f5dbb69be
#
_cell.length_a   1.000
_cell.length_b   1.000
_cell.length_c   1.000
_cell.angle_alpha   90.00
_cell.angle_beta   90.00
_cell.angle_gamma   90.00
#
_symmetry.space_group_name_H-M   'P 1'
#
loop_
_entity.id
_entity.type
_entity.pdbx_description
1 polymer ?
#
loop_
_entity_poly.entity_id
_entity_poly.type
_entity_poly.pdbx_seq_one_letter_code
_entity_poly.pdbx_strand_id
1 'polypeptide(L)'
;IMENKLDPKSLVEHIMAPVMVSNTLTQQMYDEILHLSYFLDGFKPHNILEIGSKGGTFGLFSRLSTGIKIGLDIEEDFRKFIHLSTMGIENVHFLCENSQTTETFEKVKSICPQFDFIFVDGDHTYEGVGKDFNLYKNLLSPRGVMVFHDIDPLHQFKGDENAGGNAWLWWKELNEGVKSELICQHTDDRRCIVNG
;
A
#
# COMPACT_ATOMS: atom_id res chain seq x y z
N ILE A 1 -22.74 -19.53 -11.20
CA ILE A 1 -21.92 -19.90 -10.02
C ILE A 1 -21.66 -18.59 -9.34
N MET A 2 -22.31 -18.31 -8.19
CA MET A 2 -21.97 -17.17 -7.35
C MET A 2 -20.56 -17.44 -6.80
N GLU A 3 -19.57 -16.68 -7.25
CA GLU A 3 -18.29 -16.62 -6.57
C GLU A 3 -18.57 -16.08 -5.16
N ASN A 4 -18.32 -16.90 -4.15
CA ASN A 4 -18.33 -16.47 -2.76
C ASN A 4 -17.15 -15.49 -2.57
N LYS A 5 -17.37 -14.21 -2.87
CA LYS A 5 -16.42 -13.15 -2.56
C LYS A 5 -16.29 -13.12 -1.04
N LEU A 6 -15.11 -13.42 -0.53
CA LEU A 6 -14.82 -13.29 0.91
C LEU A 6 -15.06 -11.84 1.33
N ASP A 7 -15.69 -11.65 2.48
CA ASP A 7 -15.79 -10.32 3.06
C ASP A 7 -14.39 -9.80 3.47
N PRO A 8 -14.20 -8.48 3.57
CA PRO A 8 -12.88 -7.91 3.84
C PRO A 8 -12.19 -8.48 5.07
N LYS A 9 -12.92 -8.76 6.15
CA LYS A 9 -12.35 -9.33 7.37
C LYS A 9 -11.83 -10.74 7.13
N SER A 10 -12.65 -11.62 6.55
CA SER A 10 -12.24 -12.97 6.19
C SER A 10 -11.06 -13.00 5.24
N LEU A 11 -11.01 -12.04 4.30
CA LEU A 11 -9.89 -11.90 3.36
C LEU A 11 -8.60 -11.50 4.08
N VAL A 12 -8.67 -10.52 4.99
CA VAL A 12 -7.53 -10.09 5.81
C VAL A 12 -7.05 -11.22 6.70
N GLU A 13 -7.94 -11.91 7.40
CA GLU A 13 -7.60 -13.07 8.25
C GLU A 13 -6.91 -14.17 7.43
N HIS A 14 -7.39 -14.45 6.24
CA HIS A 14 -6.79 -15.46 5.37
C HIS A 14 -5.38 -15.08 4.88
N ILE A 15 -5.14 -13.81 4.58
CA ILE A 15 -3.84 -13.31 4.14
C ILE A 15 -2.88 -13.12 5.31
N MET A 16 -3.38 -12.65 6.45
CA MET A 16 -2.56 -12.39 7.65
C MET A 16 -2.24 -13.66 8.44
N ALA A 17 -3.06 -14.72 8.37
CA ALA A 17 -2.82 -15.96 9.11
C ALA A 17 -1.45 -16.61 8.81
N PRO A 18 -0.99 -16.70 7.55
CA PRO A 18 0.38 -17.17 7.25
C PRO A 18 1.47 -16.25 7.78
N VAL A 19 1.19 -14.96 7.90
CA VAL A 19 2.12 -13.92 8.34
C VAL A 19 2.38 -14.00 9.84
N MET A 20 1.37 -14.31 10.62
CA MET A 20 1.54 -14.53 12.07
C MET A 20 2.47 -15.70 12.38
N VAL A 21 2.69 -16.60 11.42
CA VAL A 21 3.60 -17.75 11.56
C VAL A 21 5.03 -17.45 11.08
N SER A 22 5.21 -16.49 10.16
CA SER A 22 6.52 -16.31 9.49
C SER A 22 7.10 -14.89 9.51
N ASN A 23 6.40 -13.88 9.99
CA ASN A 23 6.84 -12.46 9.98
C ASN A 23 7.29 -11.90 8.61
N THR A 24 7.02 -12.59 7.51
CA THR A 24 7.66 -12.32 6.21
C THR A 24 6.75 -11.75 5.13
N LEU A 25 5.44 -11.73 5.30
CA LEU A 25 4.52 -11.34 4.22
C LEU A 25 3.91 -9.95 4.34
N THR A 26 3.81 -9.41 5.54
CA THR A 26 3.44 -8.00 5.76
C THR A 26 3.99 -7.52 7.10
N GLN A 27 4.46 -6.29 7.13
CA GLN A 27 4.89 -5.59 8.35
C GLN A 27 3.78 -4.68 8.89
N GLN A 28 2.60 -4.73 8.28
CA GLN A 28 1.46 -3.88 8.56
C GLN A 28 0.69 -4.34 9.80
N MET A 29 0.05 -3.40 10.48
CA MET A 29 -0.83 -3.70 11.59
C MET A 29 -2.16 -4.29 11.10
N TYR A 30 -2.68 -5.29 11.81
CA TYR A 30 -3.95 -5.95 11.46
C TYR A 30 -5.11 -4.96 11.32
N ASP A 31 -5.29 -4.08 12.31
CA ASP A 31 -6.42 -3.14 12.33
C ASP A 31 -6.33 -2.10 11.20
N GLU A 32 -5.13 -1.63 10.89
CA GLU A 32 -4.88 -0.74 9.77
C GLU A 32 -5.29 -1.39 8.45
N ILE A 33 -4.78 -2.58 8.19
CA ILE A 33 -5.08 -3.32 6.95
C ILE A 33 -6.56 -3.69 6.88
N LEU A 34 -7.19 -4.00 8.00
CA LEU A 34 -8.63 -4.28 8.06
C LEU A 34 -9.45 -3.05 7.66
N HIS A 35 -9.15 -1.87 8.22
CA HIS A 35 -9.84 -0.63 7.87
C HIS A 35 -9.62 -0.24 6.41
N LEU A 36 -8.39 -0.34 5.94
CA LEU A 36 -8.06 -0.08 4.54
C LEU A 36 -8.78 -1.06 3.60
N SER A 37 -8.94 -2.31 4.00
CA SER A 37 -9.66 -3.31 3.22
C SER A 37 -11.16 -3.01 3.13
N TYR A 38 -11.80 -2.57 4.23
CA TYR A 38 -13.19 -2.11 4.18
C TYR A 38 -13.34 -0.85 3.31
N PHE A 39 -12.40 0.08 3.42
CA PHE A 39 -12.40 1.24 2.53
C PHE A 39 -12.33 0.81 1.07
N LEU A 40 -11.39 -0.07 0.69
CA LEU A 40 -11.22 -0.53 -0.68
C LEU A 40 -12.43 -1.34 -1.20
N ASP A 41 -13.05 -2.17 -0.34
CA ASP A 41 -14.26 -2.90 -0.73
C ASP A 41 -15.44 -1.96 -1.01
N GLY A 42 -15.56 -0.86 -0.28
CA GLY A 42 -16.54 0.20 -0.57
C GLY A 42 -16.19 1.06 -1.77
N PHE A 43 -14.92 1.43 -1.89
CA PHE A 43 -14.40 2.30 -2.95
C PHE A 43 -14.34 1.61 -4.32
N LYS A 44 -14.03 0.30 -4.33
CA LYS A 44 -13.96 -0.56 -5.53
C LYS A 44 -13.03 0.00 -6.61
N PRO A 45 -11.72 0.09 -6.34
CA PRO A 45 -10.77 0.58 -7.32
C PRO A 45 -10.72 -0.37 -8.52
N HIS A 46 -10.56 0.19 -9.71
CA HIS A 46 -10.30 -0.60 -10.90
C HIS A 46 -8.81 -0.90 -11.02
N ASN A 47 -7.98 0.10 -11.16
CA ASN A 47 -6.53 -0.04 -11.27
C ASN A 47 -5.84 0.36 -9.97
N ILE A 48 -4.83 -0.42 -9.57
CA ILE A 48 -4.05 -0.16 -8.36
C ILE A 48 -2.55 -0.17 -8.63
N LEU A 49 -1.83 0.64 -7.87
CA LEU A 49 -0.37 0.67 -7.81
C LEU A 49 0.05 0.59 -6.35
N GLU A 50 1.03 -0.26 -6.03
CA GLU A 50 1.70 -0.30 -4.74
C GLU A 50 3.20 -0.07 -4.94
N ILE A 51 3.75 0.92 -4.23
CA ILE A 51 5.17 1.25 -4.18
C ILE A 51 5.72 0.75 -2.85
N GLY A 52 6.76 -0.08 -2.87
CA GLY A 52 7.24 -0.84 -1.71
C GLY A 52 6.49 -2.15 -1.52
N SER A 53 6.35 -2.90 -2.61
CA SER A 53 5.47 -4.07 -2.65
C SER A 53 6.18 -5.34 -2.18
N LYS A 54 5.84 -5.82 -0.99
CA LYS A 54 6.42 -7.05 -0.39
C LYS A 54 5.55 -8.30 -0.53
N GLY A 55 4.34 -8.16 -1.04
CA GLY A 55 3.46 -9.28 -1.39
C GLY A 55 2.20 -9.44 -0.55
N GLY A 56 2.23 -9.19 0.76
CA GLY A 56 1.05 -9.36 1.62
C GLY A 56 -0.06 -8.36 1.32
N THR A 57 0.23 -7.08 1.44
CA THR A 57 -0.68 -5.97 1.11
C THR A 57 -1.06 -5.98 -0.36
N PHE A 58 -0.10 -6.20 -1.26
CA PHE A 58 -0.37 -6.26 -2.69
C PHE A 58 -1.34 -7.38 -3.06
N GLY A 59 -1.17 -8.57 -2.48
CA GLY A 59 -2.09 -9.68 -2.70
C GLY A 59 -3.52 -9.39 -2.22
N LEU A 60 -3.65 -8.67 -1.10
CA LEU A 60 -4.92 -8.22 -0.57
C LEU A 60 -5.59 -7.17 -1.48
N PHE A 61 -4.87 -6.09 -1.80
CA PHE A 61 -5.39 -5.01 -2.65
C PHE A 61 -5.74 -5.51 -4.05
N SER A 62 -4.95 -6.47 -4.56
CA SER A 62 -5.23 -7.10 -5.85
C SER A 62 -6.56 -7.83 -5.88
N ARG A 63 -7.00 -8.44 -4.78
CA ARG A 63 -8.31 -9.10 -4.66
C ARG A 63 -9.47 -8.13 -4.54
N LEU A 64 -9.21 -6.93 -4.07
CA LEU A 64 -10.19 -5.86 -3.90
C LEU A 64 -10.29 -4.93 -5.12
N SER A 65 -9.53 -5.21 -6.18
CA SER A 65 -9.50 -4.45 -7.43
C SER A 65 -9.88 -5.32 -8.63
N THR A 66 -10.33 -4.70 -9.72
CA THR A 66 -10.85 -5.42 -10.88
C THR A 66 -10.02 -5.25 -12.15
N GLY A 67 -9.16 -4.24 -12.21
CA GLY A 67 -8.37 -3.90 -13.39
C GLY A 67 -6.90 -4.33 -13.30
N ILE A 68 -6.01 -3.43 -13.69
CA ILE A 68 -4.55 -3.63 -13.65
C ILE A 68 -4.03 -3.43 -12.23
N LYS A 69 -3.11 -4.30 -11.83
CA LYS A 69 -2.42 -4.28 -10.54
C LYS A 69 -0.92 -4.22 -10.80
N ILE A 70 -0.27 -3.16 -10.30
CA ILE A 70 1.18 -3.02 -10.42
C ILE A 70 1.78 -2.94 -9.02
N GLY A 71 2.74 -3.83 -8.74
CA GLY A 71 3.61 -3.76 -7.57
C GLY A 71 5.00 -3.32 -7.98
N LEU A 72 5.57 -2.37 -7.25
CA LEU A 72 6.95 -1.89 -7.40
C LEU A 72 7.74 -2.21 -6.14
N ASP A 73 8.92 -2.79 -6.30
CA ASP A 73 9.92 -2.89 -5.24
C ASP A 73 11.33 -2.93 -5.84
N ILE A 74 12.33 -2.54 -5.07
CA ILE A 74 13.74 -2.64 -5.48
C ILE A 74 14.33 -4.03 -5.23
N GLU A 75 13.66 -4.86 -4.43
CA GLU A 75 14.14 -6.17 -4.01
C GLU A 75 13.50 -7.30 -4.83
N GLU A 76 14.30 -7.98 -5.63
CA GLU A 76 13.86 -9.10 -6.46
C GLU A 76 13.36 -10.30 -5.63
N ASP A 77 13.82 -10.45 -4.40
CA ASP A 77 13.43 -11.55 -3.50
C ASP A 77 11.93 -11.55 -3.18
N PHE A 78 11.26 -10.40 -3.30
CA PHE A 78 9.81 -10.31 -3.07
C PHE A 78 8.98 -10.87 -4.22
N ARG A 79 9.53 -11.04 -5.42
CA ARG A 79 8.81 -11.58 -6.60
C ARG A 79 8.08 -12.89 -6.31
N LYS A 80 8.72 -13.79 -5.58
CA LYS A 80 8.11 -15.09 -5.22
C LYS A 80 6.89 -14.93 -4.31
N PHE A 81 6.96 -14.00 -3.34
CA PHE A 81 5.86 -13.73 -2.41
C PHE A 81 4.71 -13.04 -3.12
N ILE A 82 5.01 -12.10 -4.02
CA ILE A 82 4.01 -11.46 -4.90
C ILE A 82 3.32 -12.50 -5.75
N HIS A 83 4.06 -13.39 -6.39
CA HIS A 83 3.48 -14.46 -7.20
C HIS A 83 2.56 -15.36 -6.38
N LEU A 84 2.97 -15.78 -5.18
CA LEU A 84 2.15 -16.61 -4.30
C LEU A 84 0.89 -15.88 -3.82
N SER A 85 1.02 -14.62 -3.40
CA SER A 85 -0.09 -13.83 -2.86
C SER A 85 -1.11 -13.43 -3.91
N THR A 86 -0.71 -13.37 -5.19
CA THR A 86 -1.57 -13.00 -6.31
C THR A 86 -1.98 -14.18 -7.19
N MET A 87 -1.72 -15.42 -6.74
CA MET A 87 -2.08 -16.63 -7.50
C MET A 87 -3.57 -16.64 -7.83
N GLY A 88 -3.89 -16.87 -9.11
CA GLY A 88 -5.25 -16.87 -9.62
C GLY A 88 -5.85 -15.48 -9.88
N ILE A 89 -5.07 -14.40 -9.71
CA ILE A 89 -5.49 -13.04 -10.05
C ILE A 89 -4.90 -12.66 -11.41
N GLU A 90 -5.73 -12.07 -12.26
CA GLU A 90 -5.32 -11.61 -13.57
C GLU A 90 -4.80 -10.17 -13.56
N ASN A 91 -4.07 -9.80 -14.62
CA ASN A 91 -3.54 -8.44 -14.86
C ASN A 91 -2.64 -7.93 -13.72
N VAL A 92 -1.80 -8.82 -13.21
CA VAL A 92 -0.80 -8.53 -12.18
C VAL A 92 0.56 -8.32 -12.81
N HIS A 93 1.20 -7.21 -12.49
CA HIS A 93 2.56 -6.85 -12.91
C HIS A 93 3.42 -6.58 -11.68
N PHE A 94 4.60 -7.17 -11.62
CA PHE A 94 5.61 -6.82 -10.63
C PHE A 94 6.86 -6.30 -11.32
N LEU A 95 7.25 -5.08 -10.97
CA LEU A 95 8.45 -4.42 -11.49
C LEU A 95 9.47 -4.32 -10.36
N CYS A 96 10.61 -5.00 -10.52
CA CYS A 96 11.74 -4.88 -9.61
C CYS A 96 12.61 -3.70 -10.04
N GLU A 97 12.17 -2.50 -9.66
CA GLU A 97 12.76 -1.24 -10.10
C GLU A 97 12.60 -0.15 -9.05
N ASN A 98 13.47 0.84 -9.08
CA ASN A 98 13.36 2.01 -8.21
C ASN A 98 12.23 2.93 -8.69
N SER A 99 11.19 3.10 -7.86
CA SER A 99 10.01 3.95 -8.14
C SER A 99 10.37 5.40 -8.46
N GLN A 100 11.48 5.90 -7.91
CA GLN A 100 11.88 7.31 -7.97
C GLN A 100 12.62 7.70 -9.26
N THR A 101 12.69 6.80 -10.25
CA THR A 101 13.30 7.09 -11.55
C THR A 101 12.25 7.44 -12.59
N THR A 102 12.58 8.34 -13.50
CA THR A 102 11.71 8.69 -14.64
C THR A 102 11.45 7.48 -15.53
N GLU A 103 12.43 6.60 -15.69
CA GLU A 103 12.33 5.39 -16.49
C GLU A 103 11.24 4.45 -15.94
N THR A 104 11.27 4.17 -14.64
CA THR A 104 10.26 3.34 -13.97
C THR A 104 8.88 3.99 -14.06
N PHE A 105 8.79 5.31 -13.84
CA PHE A 105 7.54 6.05 -13.98
C PHE A 105 6.94 5.90 -15.39
N GLU A 106 7.72 6.11 -16.45
CA GLU A 106 7.24 5.98 -17.83
C GLU A 106 6.84 4.53 -18.16
N LYS A 107 7.53 3.55 -17.59
CA LYS A 107 7.17 2.13 -17.73
C LYS A 107 5.83 1.82 -17.05
N VAL A 108 5.64 2.27 -15.81
CA VAL A 108 4.34 2.14 -15.09
C VAL A 108 3.23 2.79 -15.90
N LYS A 109 3.42 4.02 -16.33
CA LYS A 109 2.45 4.77 -17.13
C LYS A 109 2.13 4.11 -18.47
N SER A 110 3.11 3.44 -19.10
CA SER A 110 2.88 2.69 -20.34
C SER A 110 2.02 1.44 -20.14
N ILE A 111 2.09 0.80 -18.97
CA ILE A 111 1.26 -0.36 -18.61
C ILE A 111 -0.14 0.12 -18.19
N CYS A 112 -0.21 1.15 -17.35
CA CYS A 112 -1.46 1.72 -16.86
C CYS A 112 -1.33 3.24 -16.67
N PRO A 113 -2.04 4.05 -17.48
CA PRO A 113 -1.92 5.51 -17.43
C PRO A 113 -2.70 6.16 -16.28
N GLN A 114 -3.62 5.43 -15.64
CA GLN A 114 -4.43 5.95 -14.55
C GLN A 114 -4.74 4.89 -13.50
N PHE A 115 -4.63 5.28 -12.23
CA PHE A 115 -4.93 4.44 -11.07
C PHE A 115 -6.03 5.06 -10.20
N ASP A 116 -6.91 4.22 -9.68
CA ASP A 116 -7.91 4.63 -8.69
C ASP A 116 -7.34 4.57 -7.26
N PHE A 117 -6.33 3.74 -7.05
CA PHE A 117 -5.69 3.58 -5.76
C PHE A 117 -4.18 3.44 -5.94
N ILE A 118 -3.43 4.29 -5.23
CA ILE A 118 -1.97 4.21 -5.15
C ILE A 118 -1.60 4.11 -3.68
N PHE A 119 -0.85 3.06 -3.30
CA PHE A 119 -0.33 2.88 -1.95
C PHE A 119 1.19 3.09 -1.97
N VAL A 120 1.68 3.98 -1.11
CA VAL A 120 3.10 4.37 -1.03
C VAL A 120 3.65 3.91 0.31
N ASP A 121 4.51 2.90 0.27
CA ASP A 121 5.14 2.26 1.43
C ASP A 121 6.59 1.83 1.08
N GLY A 122 7.30 2.64 0.29
CA GLY A 122 8.64 2.34 -0.21
C GLY A 122 9.74 3.03 0.60
N ASP A 123 10.19 4.17 0.14
CA ASP A 123 11.22 4.97 0.81
C ASP A 123 10.56 5.92 1.82
N HIS A 124 10.74 5.66 3.12
CA HIS A 124 10.11 6.40 4.21
C HIS A 124 10.83 7.70 4.56
N THR A 125 11.85 8.09 3.79
CA THR A 125 12.48 9.41 3.97
C THR A 125 11.56 10.54 3.49
N TYR A 126 11.74 11.74 4.04
CA TYR A 126 11.01 12.94 3.60
C TYR A 126 11.11 13.15 2.08
N GLU A 127 12.33 13.05 1.55
CA GLU A 127 12.63 13.23 0.14
C GLU A 127 12.07 12.09 -0.71
N GLY A 128 12.13 10.86 -0.21
CA GLY A 128 11.65 9.67 -0.92
C GLY A 128 10.15 9.70 -1.13
N VAL A 129 9.38 9.89 -0.06
CA VAL A 129 7.91 10.04 -0.14
C VAL A 129 7.52 11.21 -1.04
N GLY A 130 8.23 12.35 -0.92
CA GLY A 130 7.97 13.52 -1.76
C GLY A 130 8.21 13.27 -3.24
N LYS A 131 9.24 12.48 -3.59
CA LYS A 131 9.50 12.07 -4.99
C LYS A 131 8.42 11.16 -5.53
N ASP A 132 8.06 10.11 -4.77
CA ASP A 132 7.01 9.19 -5.19
C ASP A 132 5.67 9.93 -5.37
N PHE A 133 5.30 10.80 -4.44
CA PHE A 133 4.13 11.66 -4.60
C PHE A 133 4.18 12.48 -5.89
N ASN A 134 5.26 13.25 -6.11
CA ASN A 134 5.36 14.16 -7.26
C ASN A 134 5.35 13.43 -8.61
N LEU A 135 5.90 12.23 -8.68
CA LEU A 135 5.87 11.41 -9.89
C LEU A 135 4.46 10.84 -10.12
N TYR A 136 3.90 10.16 -9.13
CA TYR A 136 2.72 9.30 -9.34
C TYR A 136 1.39 10.00 -9.13
N LYS A 137 1.30 11.18 -8.46
CA LYS A 137 0.04 11.92 -8.31
C LYS A 137 -0.65 12.23 -9.63
N ASN A 138 0.11 12.41 -10.70
CA ASN A 138 -0.42 12.69 -12.04
C ASN A 138 -1.03 11.44 -12.73
N LEU A 139 -0.83 10.26 -12.16
CA LEU A 139 -1.46 9.03 -12.61
C LEU A 139 -2.75 8.71 -11.83
N LEU A 140 -3.16 9.55 -10.87
CA LEU A 140 -4.46 9.37 -10.21
C LEU A 140 -5.60 9.63 -11.19
N SER A 141 -6.60 8.76 -11.17
CA SER A 141 -7.88 9.02 -11.84
C SER A 141 -8.62 10.18 -11.14
N PRO A 142 -9.65 10.78 -11.76
CA PRO A 142 -10.38 11.91 -11.14
C PRO A 142 -11.00 11.61 -9.77
N ARG A 143 -11.24 10.34 -9.46
CA ARG A 143 -11.73 9.90 -8.15
C ARG A 143 -10.66 9.14 -7.36
N GLY A 144 -9.45 9.06 -7.89
CA GLY A 144 -8.35 8.28 -7.32
C GLY A 144 -7.90 8.81 -5.97
N VAL A 145 -7.40 7.91 -5.15
CA VAL A 145 -6.81 8.21 -3.85
C VAL A 145 -5.38 7.68 -3.79
N MET A 146 -4.51 8.44 -3.12
CA MET A 146 -3.16 8.03 -2.80
C MET A 146 -3.03 7.92 -1.29
N VAL A 147 -2.56 6.77 -0.83
CA VAL A 147 -2.41 6.45 0.59
C VAL A 147 -0.94 6.32 0.92
N PHE A 148 -0.51 6.90 2.01
CA PHE A 148 0.87 6.89 2.50
C PHE A 148 0.95 6.16 3.82
N HIS A 149 1.91 5.25 3.93
CA HIS A 149 2.21 4.53 5.16
C HIS A 149 3.20 5.32 6.05
N ASP A 150 3.35 4.92 7.31
CA ASP A 150 4.32 5.47 8.28
C ASP A 150 4.22 7.00 8.50
N ILE A 151 3.00 7.53 8.44
CA ILE A 151 2.73 8.96 8.69
C ILE A 151 2.59 9.32 10.17
N ASP A 152 2.80 8.37 11.10
CA ASP A 152 2.75 8.63 12.54
C ASP A 152 4.15 8.95 13.10
N PRO A 153 4.35 10.15 13.70
CA PRO A 153 5.63 10.51 14.29
C PRO A 153 6.04 9.62 15.47
N LEU A 154 5.12 8.91 16.10
CA LEU A 154 5.41 8.03 17.24
C LEU A 154 6.14 6.75 16.83
N HIS A 155 6.14 6.37 15.56
CA HIS A 155 6.93 5.24 15.05
C HIS A 155 8.44 5.43 15.24
N GLN A 156 8.92 6.67 15.27
CA GLN A 156 10.34 7.00 15.43
C GLN A 156 10.90 6.72 16.84
N PHE A 157 10.05 6.61 17.86
CA PHE A 157 10.50 6.57 19.27
C PHE A 157 10.84 5.17 19.80
N LYS A 158 10.79 4.12 18.99
CA LYS A 158 11.14 2.75 19.43
C LYS A 158 12.64 2.41 19.38
N GLY A 159 13.51 3.42 19.39
CA GLY A 159 14.95 3.20 19.58
C GLY A 159 15.75 2.92 18.29
N ASP A 160 15.13 2.97 17.15
CA ASP A 160 15.78 2.96 15.84
C ASP A 160 15.49 4.31 15.15
N GLU A 161 16.51 5.18 15.12
CA GLU A 161 16.41 6.51 14.51
C GLU A 161 16.12 6.43 12.98
N ASN A 162 16.21 5.25 12.38
CA ASN A 162 15.97 4.99 10.98
C ASN A 162 14.67 4.19 10.72
N ALA A 163 14.04 3.66 11.75
CA ALA A 163 12.77 2.96 11.61
C ALA A 163 11.64 3.98 11.45
N GLY A 164 11.07 4.06 10.27
CA GLY A 164 9.94 4.93 9.94
C GLY A 164 10.30 6.23 9.22
N GLY A 165 11.57 6.58 9.08
CA GLY A 165 12.00 7.76 8.31
C GLY A 165 11.32 9.07 8.72
N ASN A 166 11.24 10.02 7.78
CA ASN A 166 10.59 11.32 7.99
C ASN A 166 9.30 11.49 7.14
N ALA A 167 8.66 10.40 6.74
CA ALA A 167 7.41 10.42 5.97
C ALA A 167 6.32 11.23 6.69
N TRP A 168 6.22 11.11 8.02
CA TRP A 168 5.29 11.88 8.84
C TRP A 168 5.48 13.39 8.73
N LEU A 169 6.73 13.88 8.63
CA LEU A 169 7.02 15.31 8.49
C LEU A 169 6.57 15.81 7.13
N TRP A 170 6.91 15.05 6.07
CA TRP A 170 6.46 15.34 4.73
C TRP A 170 4.93 15.37 4.65
N TRP A 171 4.26 14.37 5.23
CA TRP A 171 2.79 14.33 5.30
C TRP A 171 2.20 15.55 6.00
N LYS A 172 2.78 15.96 7.14
CA LYS A 172 2.35 17.14 7.88
C LYS A 172 2.45 18.42 7.05
N GLU A 173 3.51 18.57 6.25
CA GLU A 173 3.78 19.75 5.43
C GLU A 173 3.04 19.74 4.08
N LEU A 174 2.54 18.59 3.65
CA LEU A 174 1.77 18.48 2.40
C LEU A 174 0.51 19.35 2.47
N ASN A 175 0.37 20.29 1.54
CA ASN A 175 -0.76 21.23 1.44
C ASN A 175 -1.61 21.01 0.18
N GLU A 176 -1.42 19.90 -0.52
CA GLU A 176 -2.16 19.55 -1.73
C GLU A 176 -3.31 18.58 -1.40
N GLY A 177 -4.48 18.81 -2.01
CA GLY A 177 -5.63 17.90 -1.91
C GLY A 177 -6.37 17.93 -0.57
N VAL A 178 -7.29 17.00 -0.41
CA VAL A 178 -7.99 16.72 0.84
C VAL A 178 -7.25 15.60 1.55
N LYS A 179 -6.91 15.81 2.82
CA LYS A 179 -6.18 14.85 3.65
C LYS A 179 -7.12 14.24 4.69
N SER A 180 -6.97 12.93 4.88
CA SER A 180 -7.54 12.19 6.01
C SER A 180 -6.50 11.26 6.58
N GLU A 181 -6.55 11.00 7.88
CA GLU A 181 -5.58 10.16 8.58
C GLU A 181 -6.29 8.98 9.24
N LEU A 182 -5.72 7.80 9.08
CA LEU A 182 -6.05 6.62 9.85
C LEU A 182 -4.86 6.34 10.77
N ILE A 183 -5.03 6.57 12.07
CA ILE A 183 -3.98 6.33 13.06
C ILE A 183 -4.33 5.10 13.87
N CYS A 184 -3.55 4.03 13.70
CA CYS A 184 -3.62 2.82 14.48
C CYS A 184 -2.54 2.88 15.56
N GLN A 185 -2.93 3.17 16.81
CA GLN A 185 -1.98 3.25 17.91
C GLN A 185 -1.57 1.84 18.38
N HIS A 186 -0.27 1.62 18.52
CA HIS A 186 0.29 0.50 19.25
C HIS A 186 0.05 0.69 20.76
N THR A 187 -1.20 0.49 21.18
CA THR A 187 -1.47 0.24 22.60
C THR A 187 -1.54 -1.28 22.79
N ASP A 188 -1.26 -1.78 23.99
CA ASP A 188 -1.47 -3.18 24.34
C ASP A 188 -2.92 -3.64 24.05
N ASP A 189 -3.82 -2.69 23.84
CA ASP A 189 -5.24 -2.84 23.53
C ASP A 189 -5.59 -2.91 22.03
N ARG A 190 -4.61 -2.75 21.11
CA ARG A 190 -4.79 -2.84 19.64
C ARG A 190 -5.98 -2.05 19.09
N ARG A 191 -6.22 -0.85 19.57
CA ARG A 191 -7.33 -0.01 19.10
C ARG A 191 -6.87 0.95 18.01
N CYS A 192 -7.63 0.98 16.92
CA CYS A 192 -7.49 1.93 15.84
C CYS A 192 -8.34 3.17 16.14
N ILE A 193 -7.76 4.36 16.06
CA ILE A 193 -8.49 5.63 16.18
C ILE A 193 -8.61 6.22 14.78
N VAL A 194 -9.84 6.31 14.28
CA VAL A 194 -10.14 6.98 13.02
C VAL A 194 -10.51 8.42 13.34
N ASN A 195 -9.66 9.36 12.93
CA ASN A 195 -9.97 10.80 13.00
C ASN A 195 -10.40 11.24 11.60
N GLY A 196 -11.69 11.56 11.47
CA GLY A 196 -12.26 12.12 10.26
C GLY A 196 -12.20 13.65 10.25
#